data_3f847c27d1079a9bc08b924acb33cd66
#
_entry.id   3f847c27d1079a9bc08b924acb33cd66
#
_cell.length_a   1.000
_cell.length_b   1.000
_cell.length_c   1.000
_cell.angle_alpha   90.00
_cell.angle_beta   90.00
_cell.angle_gamma   90.00
#
_symmetry.space_group_name_H-M   'P 1'
#
loop_
_entity.id
_entity.type
_entity.pdbx_description
1 polymer ?
#
loop_
_entity_poly.entity_id
_entity_poly.type
_entity_poly.pdbx_seq_one_letter_code
_entity_poly.pdbx_strand_id
1 'polypeptide(L)'
;MSVIVKEYSSKLIERFTQEKCRLSKLLPTDIKIEHVGSSAVFIGGKNIIDILIGVPKRKDMISIKNILTKNGYFEGSDNHEDRIFLANTKEETGEGDFHVHICPIKEESYENFIILRDFLKNNPEKAQEYLKKNTNLQKKLILIAKNTKP
;
A
#
# COMPACT_ATOMS: atom_id res chain seq x y z
N MET A 1 -23.21 6.68 5.96
CA MET A 1 -22.36 6.61 4.78
C MET A 1 -23.21 6.71 3.52
N SER A 2 -22.85 7.59 2.58
CA SER A 2 -23.61 7.73 1.34
C SER A 2 -23.48 6.47 0.46
N VAL A 3 -24.44 6.29 -0.45
CA VAL A 3 -24.41 5.17 -1.42
C VAL A 3 -23.15 5.23 -2.28
N ILE A 4 -22.74 6.43 -2.68
CA ILE A 4 -21.55 6.66 -3.51
C ILE A 4 -20.29 6.16 -2.78
N VAL A 5 -20.14 6.45 -1.49
CA VAL A 5 -19.00 6.00 -0.69
C VAL A 5 -18.98 4.47 -0.56
N LYS A 6 -20.14 3.85 -0.39
CA LYS A 6 -20.23 2.38 -0.32
C LYS A 6 -19.80 1.73 -1.62
N GLU A 7 -20.24 2.27 -2.76
CA GLU A 7 -19.86 1.76 -4.08
C GLU A 7 -18.35 1.89 -4.32
N TYR A 8 -17.78 3.04 -3.97
CA TYR A 8 -16.35 3.29 -4.08
C TYR A 8 -15.55 2.28 -3.24
N SER A 9 -15.94 2.10 -1.98
CA SER A 9 -15.28 1.17 -1.07
C SER A 9 -15.35 -0.28 -1.57
N SER A 10 -16.52 -0.69 -2.07
CA SER A 10 -16.72 -2.04 -2.59
C SER A 10 -15.85 -2.32 -3.80
N LYS A 11 -15.74 -1.35 -4.72
CA LYS A 11 -14.89 -1.48 -5.91
C LYS A 11 -13.41 -1.58 -5.55
N LEU A 12 -12.96 -0.79 -4.60
CA LEU A 12 -11.56 -0.85 -4.15
C LEU A 12 -11.24 -2.18 -3.49
N ILE A 13 -12.13 -2.68 -2.64
CA ILE A 13 -11.96 -3.96 -1.98
C ILE A 13 -11.91 -5.09 -3.02
N GLU A 14 -12.82 -5.08 -3.98
CA GLU A 14 -12.88 -6.08 -5.03
C GLU A 14 -11.60 -6.09 -5.88
N ARG A 15 -11.16 -4.91 -6.32
CA ARG A 15 -9.93 -4.79 -7.12
C ARG A 15 -8.71 -5.28 -6.35
N PHE A 16 -8.58 -4.87 -5.08
CA PHE A 16 -7.49 -5.35 -4.24
C PHE A 16 -7.54 -6.88 -4.07
N THR A 17 -8.72 -7.42 -3.78
CA THR A 17 -8.89 -8.86 -3.56
C THR A 17 -8.52 -9.66 -4.80
N GLN A 18 -8.92 -9.21 -5.99
CA GLN A 18 -8.58 -9.86 -7.24
C GLN A 18 -7.07 -9.85 -7.50
N GLU A 19 -6.43 -8.70 -7.29
CA GLU A 19 -4.99 -8.61 -7.50
C GLU A 19 -4.21 -9.40 -6.45
N LYS A 20 -4.65 -9.37 -5.19
CA LYS A 20 -4.05 -10.20 -4.15
C LYS A 20 -4.12 -11.67 -4.50
N CYS A 21 -5.25 -12.12 -5.04
CA CYS A 21 -5.41 -13.50 -5.47
C CYS A 21 -4.42 -13.85 -6.59
N ARG A 22 -4.29 -12.97 -7.59
CA ARG A 22 -3.34 -13.15 -8.69
C ARG A 22 -1.90 -13.21 -8.17
N LEU A 23 -1.52 -12.26 -7.32
CA LEU A 23 -0.18 -12.21 -6.75
C LEU A 23 0.12 -13.41 -5.86
N SER A 24 -0.87 -13.88 -5.10
CA SER A 24 -0.69 -15.06 -4.23
C SER A 24 -0.34 -16.32 -5.02
N LYS A 25 -0.79 -16.41 -6.27
CA LYS A 25 -0.45 -17.54 -7.14
C LYS A 25 0.96 -17.43 -7.73
N LEU A 26 1.48 -16.22 -7.83
CA LEU A 26 2.81 -15.94 -8.39
C LEU A 26 3.91 -15.97 -7.34
N LEU A 27 3.58 -15.62 -6.10
CA LEU A 27 4.57 -15.39 -5.05
C LEU A 27 4.65 -16.56 -4.07
N PRO A 28 5.80 -16.73 -3.38
CA PRO A 28 5.94 -17.76 -2.35
C PRO A 28 4.91 -17.59 -1.22
N THR A 29 4.63 -18.69 -0.51
CA THR A 29 3.60 -18.72 0.52
C THR A 29 3.94 -17.93 1.80
N ASP A 30 5.22 -17.64 2.03
CA ASP A 30 5.67 -16.88 3.20
C ASP A 30 5.64 -15.37 3.00
N ILE A 31 5.10 -14.91 1.87
CA ILE A 31 4.97 -13.49 1.55
C ILE A 31 3.64 -12.98 2.09
N LYS A 32 3.66 -11.80 2.73
CA LYS A 32 2.45 -11.13 3.19
C LYS A 32 2.00 -10.10 2.18
N ILE A 33 0.71 -10.01 1.95
CA ILE A 33 0.11 -9.04 1.01
C ILE A 33 -0.96 -8.25 1.75
N GLU A 34 -0.77 -6.94 1.86
CA GLU A 34 -1.65 -6.05 2.62
C GLU A 34 -2.12 -4.88 1.77
N HIS A 35 -3.36 -4.45 1.99
CA HIS A 35 -3.90 -3.23 1.39
C HIS A 35 -3.53 -2.04 2.28
N VAL A 36 -2.83 -1.05 1.73
CA VAL A 36 -2.36 0.11 2.48
C VAL A 36 -2.69 1.40 1.71
N GLY A 37 -2.29 2.54 2.25
CA GLY A 37 -2.46 3.84 1.61
C GLY A 37 -3.89 4.36 1.69
N SER A 38 -4.16 5.44 0.95
CA SER A 38 -5.46 6.12 1.00
C SER A 38 -6.62 5.23 0.56
N SER A 39 -6.41 4.33 -0.39
CA SER A 39 -7.47 3.43 -0.86
C SER A 39 -7.88 2.41 0.20
N ALA A 40 -6.96 2.03 1.09
CA ALA A 40 -7.25 1.07 2.17
C ALA A 40 -8.15 1.68 3.25
N VAL A 41 -8.17 3.00 3.37
CA VAL A 41 -9.00 3.73 4.33
C VAL A 41 -10.12 4.51 3.65
N PHE A 42 -10.28 4.30 2.34
CA PHE A 42 -11.38 4.82 1.51
C PHE A 42 -11.50 6.33 1.49
N ILE A 43 -10.36 7.02 1.38
CA ILE A 43 -10.31 8.47 1.30
C ILE A 43 -9.72 8.91 -0.05
N GLY A 44 -10.11 10.07 -0.51
CA GLY A 44 -9.49 10.77 -1.63
C GLY A 44 -10.04 10.52 -3.02
N GLY A 45 -10.88 9.53 -3.23
CA GLY A 45 -11.48 9.26 -4.55
C GLY A 45 -10.52 8.87 -5.66
N LYS A 46 -9.25 8.62 -5.37
CA LYS A 46 -8.27 8.14 -6.35
C LYS A 46 -8.48 6.66 -6.60
N ASN A 47 -8.24 6.24 -7.85
CA ASN A 47 -8.40 4.85 -8.25
C ASN A 47 -7.11 4.02 -8.13
N ILE A 48 -6.09 4.56 -7.48
CA ILE A 48 -4.82 3.86 -7.26
C ILE A 48 -4.93 3.02 -6.00
N ILE A 49 -4.57 1.76 -6.10
CA ILE A 49 -4.54 0.83 -4.96
C ILE A 49 -3.10 0.57 -4.56
N ASP A 50 -2.77 0.87 -3.31
CA ASP A 50 -1.43 0.60 -2.77
C ASP A 50 -1.41 -0.76 -2.09
N ILE A 51 -0.48 -1.59 -2.54
CA ILE A 51 -0.28 -2.95 -2.02
C ILE A 51 1.08 -3.00 -1.32
N LEU A 52 1.06 -3.47 -0.08
CA LEU A 52 2.29 -3.70 0.67
C LEU A 52 2.62 -5.20 0.62
N ILE A 53 3.80 -5.52 0.09
CA ILE A 53 4.29 -6.89 0.06
C ILE A 53 5.38 -7.03 1.12
N GLY A 54 5.12 -7.86 2.12
CA GLY A 54 6.07 -8.13 3.19
C GLY A 54 6.88 -9.38 2.90
N VAL A 55 8.20 -9.25 2.94
CA VAL A 55 9.13 -10.36 2.74
C VAL A 55 9.88 -10.65 4.06
N PRO A 56 10.38 -11.87 4.26
CA PRO A 56 11.09 -12.21 5.50
C PRO A 56 12.35 -11.39 5.74
N LYS A 57 13.16 -11.15 4.70
CA LYS A 57 14.45 -10.46 4.81
C LYS A 57 14.70 -9.57 3.59
N ARG A 58 15.60 -8.58 3.72
CA ARG A 58 15.99 -7.71 2.62
C ARG A 58 16.44 -8.47 1.37
N LYS A 59 17.16 -9.56 1.54
CA LYS A 59 17.64 -10.36 0.42
C LYS A 59 16.51 -10.94 -0.43
N ASP A 60 15.32 -11.09 0.14
CA ASP A 60 14.17 -11.64 -0.57
C ASP A 60 13.46 -10.60 -1.45
N MET A 61 13.75 -9.31 -1.26
CA MET A 61 13.09 -8.24 -1.99
C MET A 61 13.34 -8.31 -3.50
N ILE A 62 14.57 -8.63 -3.90
CA ILE A 62 14.96 -8.66 -5.32
C ILE A 62 14.26 -9.79 -6.07
N SER A 63 14.14 -10.96 -5.45
CA SER A 63 13.45 -12.07 -6.11
C SER A 63 11.97 -11.77 -6.33
N ILE A 64 11.33 -11.12 -5.38
CA ILE A 64 9.92 -10.71 -5.52
C ILE A 64 9.79 -9.62 -6.61
N LYS A 65 10.68 -8.63 -6.61
CA LYS A 65 10.72 -7.62 -7.67
C LYS A 65 10.82 -8.26 -9.05
N ASN A 66 11.71 -9.23 -9.20
CA ASN A 66 11.92 -9.91 -10.48
C ASN A 66 10.67 -10.67 -10.94
N ILE A 67 9.96 -11.32 -10.04
CA ILE A 67 8.71 -11.98 -10.37
C ILE A 67 7.68 -10.97 -10.86
N LEU A 68 7.52 -9.86 -10.14
CA LEU A 68 6.52 -8.86 -10.47
C LEU A 68 6.83 -8.12 -11.76
N THR A 69 8.10 -7.81 -12.04
CA THR A 69 8.48 -7.13 -13.29
C THR A 69 8.27 -8.02 -14.51
N LYS A 70 8.24 -9.33 -14.34
CA LYS A 70 7.89 -10.27 -15.41
C LYS A 70 6.38 -10.46 -15.56
N ASN A 71 5.59 -9.91 -14.64
CA ASN A 71 4.15 -10.13 -14.58
C ASN A 71 3.35 -8.83 -14.53
N GLY A 72 3.80 -7.83 -15.27
CA GLY A 72 3.02 -6.61 -15.51
C GLY A 72 3.38 -5.41 -14.64
N TYR A 73 4.42 -5.49 -13.83
CA TYR A 73 4.87 -4.37 -13.03
C TYR A 73 6.14 -3.75 -13.57
N PHE A 74 6.33 -2.46 -13.30
CA PHE A 74 7.50 -1.67 -13.73
C PHE A 74 8.18 -1.05 -12.53
N GLU A 75 9.51 -0.98 -12.55
CA GLU A 75 10.27 -0.36 -11.48
C GLU A 75 9.99 1.14 -11.40
N GLY A 76 9.73 1.61 -10.17
CA GLY A 76 9.65 3.03 -9.88
C GLY A 76 10.98 3.59 -9.40
N SER A 77 11.01 4.90 -9.14
CA SER A 77 12.23 5.59 -8.72
C SER A 77 12.32 5.83 -7.21
N ASP A 78 11.24 5.60 -6.47
CA ASP A 78 11.19 5.89 -5.03
C ASP A 78 11.60 4.65 -4.22
N ASN A 79 12.90 4.32 -4.27
CA ASN A 79 13.46 3.18 -3.57
C ASN A 79 14.28 3.58 -2.36
N HIS A 80 14.21 2.76 -1.30
CA HIS A 80 14.99 2.88 -0.07
C HIS A 80 15.64 1.53 0.24
N GLU A 81 16.52 1.49 1.22
CA GLU A 81 17.18 0.23 1.59
C GLU A 81 16.20 -0.86 2.01
N ASP A 82 15.09 -0.46 2.66
CA ASP A 82 14.07 -1.39 3.13
C ASP A 82 12.76 -1.29 2.35
N ARG A 83 12.76 -0.71 1.13
CA ARG A 83 11.55 -0.58 0.33
C ARG A 83 11.87 -0.48 -1.15
N ILE A 84 11.21 -1.32 -1.95
CA ILE A 84 11.24 -1.24 -3.41
C ILE A 84 9.84 -0.87 -3.89
N PHE A 85 9.75 0.12 -4.76
CA PHE A 85 8.48 0.59 -5.33
C PHE A 85 8.30 0.13 -6.77
N LEU A 86 7.13 -0.44 -7.06
CA LEU A 86 6.73 -0.84 -8.41
C LEU A 86 5.33 -0.30 -8.71
N ALA A 87 5.05 -0.12 -10.00
CA ALA A 87 3.71 0.26 -10.46
C ALA A 87 3.34 -0.58 -11.68
N ASN A 88 2.05 -0.87 -11.87
CA ASN A 88 1.62 -1.71 -12.99
C ASN A 88 1.19 -0.91 -14.23
N THR A 89 1.28 0.41 -14.20
CA THR A 89 0.92 1.25 -15.35
C THR A 89 2.05 2.16 -15.75
N LYS A 90 2.05 2.48 -17.06
CA LYS A 90 2.92 3.49 -17.65
C LYS A 90 2.17 4.81 -17.76
N GLU A 91 1.84 5.41 -16.64
CA GLU A 91 1.42 6.81 -16.52
C GLU A 91 0.23 7.36 -17.32
N GLU A 92 -0.27 6.72 -18.37
CA GLU A 92 -1.12 7.44 -19.32
C GLU A 92 -2.61 7.53 -18.98
N THR A 93 -3.17 6.66 -18.16
CA THR A 93 -4.62 6.72 -17.89
C THR A 93 -5.01 6.70 -16.42
N GLY A 94 -4.15 6.31 -15.52
CA GLY A 94 -4.42 6.31 -14.07
C GLY A 94 -5.59 5.48 -13.59
N GLU A 95 -6.36 4.88 -14.47
CA GLU A 95 -7.48 4.05 -14.08
C GLU A 95 -7.04 2.61 -13.86
N GLY A 96 -7.32 2.11 -12.66
CA GLY A 96 -7.04 0.73 -12.31
C GLY A 96 -5.62 0.43 -11.90
N ASP A 97 -4.86 1.45 -11.56
CA ASP A 97 -3.45 1.33 -11.24
C ASP A 97 -3.22 0.70 -9.87
N PHE A 98 -2.15 -0.11 -9.81
CA PHE A 98 -1.67 -0.68 -8.56
C PHE A 98 -0.25 -0.18 -8.30
N HIS A 99 0.00 0.30 -7.09
CA HIS A 99 1.32 0.62 -6.60
C HIS A 99 1.72 -0.45 -5.59
N VAL A 100 2.90 -1.04 -5.77
CA VAL A 100 3.40 -2.08 -4.89
C VAL A 100 4.64 -1.60 -4.16
N HIS A 101 4.66 -1.81 -2.85
CA HIS A 101 5.81 -1.53 -2.01
C HIS A 101 6.28 -2.87 -1.42
N ILE A 102 7.52 -3.25 -1.72
CA ILE A 102 8.12 -4.48 -1.20
C ILE A 102 9.01 -4.12 -0.02
N CYS A 103 8.69 -4.63 1.16
CA CYS A 103 9.41 -4.30 2.40
C CYS A 103 9.66 -5.54 3.25
N PRO A 104 10.81 -5.61 3.93
CA PRO A 104 11.02 -6.66 4.94
C PRO A 104 10.07 -6.45 6.11
N ILE A 105 9.41 -7.51 6.55
CA ILE A 105 8.33 -7.44 7.56
C ILE A 105 8.81 -6.83 8.88
N LYS A 106 10.06 -7.08 9.26
CA LYS A 106 10.59 -6.63 10.55
C LYS A 106 11.21 -5.24 10.52
N GLU A 107 11.21 -4.56 9.36
CA GLU A 107 11.86 -3.26 9.24
C GLU A 107 10.87 -2.10 9.24
N GLU A 108 11.39 -0.91 9.41
CA GLU A 108 10.61 0.30 9.69
C GLU A 108 9.59 0.65 8.61
N SER A 109 9.97 0.55 7.32
CA SER A 109 9.03 0.92 6.25
C SER A 109 7.77 0.07 6.27
N TYR A 110 7.90 -1.24 6.47
CA TYR A 110 6.73 -2.12 6.57
C TYR A 110 5.86 -1.72 7.76
N GLU A 111 6.47 -1.57 8.91
CA GLU A 111 5.76 -1.20 10.14
C GLU A 111 5.04 0.13 9.98
N ASN A 112 5.68 1.12 9.38
CA ASN A 112 5.08 2.44 9.17
C ASN A 112 3.83 2.38 8.30
N PHE A 113 3.83 1.58 7.22
CA PHE A 113 2.63 1.40 6.39
C PHE A 113 1.46 0.84 7.18
N ILE A 114 1.72 -0.18 7.99
CA ILE A 114 0.67 -0.84 8.78
C ILE A 114 0.14 0.08 9.87
N ILE A 115 1.03 0.75 10.60
CA ILE A 115 0.66 1.66 11.69
C ILE A 115 -0.18 2.82 11.15
N LEU A 116 0.25 3.42 10.05
CA LEU A 116 -0.46 4.56 9.47
C LEU A 116 -1.85 4.15 8.99
N ARG A 117 -1.94 3.01 8.27
CA ARG A 117 -3.23 2.49 7.83
C ARG A 117 -4.20 2.29 8.98
N ASP A 118 -3.77 1.58 10.01
CA ASP A 118 -4.63 1.25 11.15
C ASP A 118 -5.02 2.50 11.93
N PHE A 119 -4.10 3.44 12.10
CA PHE A 119 -4.38 4.72 12.76
C PHE A 119 -5.44 5.52 12.00
N LEU A 120 -5.31 5.62 10.68
CA LEU A 120 -6.26 6.37 9.86
C LEU A 120 -7.64 5.73 9.83
N LYS A 121 -7.72 4.40 9.86
CA LYS A 121 -9.01 3.72 9.97
C LYS A 121 -9.76 4.08 11.24
N ASN A 122 -9.02 4.27 12.33
CA ASN A 122 -9.60 4.57 13.64
C ASN A 122 -9.75 6.07 13.92
N ASN A 123 -9.26 6.92 13.03
CA ASN A 123 -9.25 8.38 13.20
C ASN A 123 -9.63 9.07 11.89
N PRO A 124 -10.93 9.06 11.50
CA PRO A 124 -11.37 9.60 10.20
C PRO A 124 -11.01 11.07 9.97
N GLU A 125 -10.97 11.89 11.01
CA GLU A 125 -10.59 13.30 10.88
C GLU A 125 -9.13 13.46 10.49
N LYS A 126 -8.25 12.56 10.94
CA LYS A 126 -6.84 12.57 10.56
C LYS A 126 -6.65 12.05 9.14
N ALA A 127 -7.55 11.18 8.69
CA ALA A 127 -7.53 10.69 7.32
C ALA A 127 -7.75 11.83 6.32
N GLN A 128 -8.60 12.81 6.63
CA GLN A 128 -8.80 13.99 5.77
C GLN A 128 -7.53 14.84 5.67
N GLU A 129 -6.78 14.97 6.75
CA GLU A 129 -5.50 15.69 6.73
C GLU A 129 -4.47 14.95 5.88
N TYR A 130 -4.46 13.62 5.93
CA TYR A 130 -3.56 12.78 5.13
C TYR A 130 -3.71 13.02 3.62
N LEU A 131 -4.92 13.34 3.16
CA LEU A 131 -5.18 13.61 1.74
C LEU A 131 -4.36 14.77 1.18
N LYS A 132 -3.90 15.68 2.02
CA LYS A 132 -3.09 16.82 1.59
C LYS A 132 -1.67 16.44 1.20
N LYS A 133 -1.29 15.16 1.35
CA LYS A 133 0.01 14.58 0.94
C LYS A 133 1.23 15.34 1.44
N ASN A 134 1.15 15.90 2.63
CA ASN A 134 2.27 16.57 3.26
C ASN A 134 3.18 15.52 3.92
N THR A 135 4.42 15.39 3.44
CA THR A 135 5.38 14.42 3.97
C THR A 135 5.63 14.62 5.47
N ASN A 136 5.70 15.87 5.91
CA ASN A 136 5.88 16.16 7.34
C ASN A 136 4.66 15.73 8.15
N LEU A 137 3.46 15.90 7.59
CA LEU A 137 2.24 15.45 8.24
C LEU A 137 2.20 13.92 8.35
N GLN A 138 2.62 13.20 7.30
CA GLN A 138 2.68 11.75 7.33
C GLN A 138 3.62 11.25 8.43
N LYS A 139 4.81 11.85 8.55
CA LYS A 139 5.77 11.53 9.62
C LYS A 139 5.18 11.81 10.99
N LYS A 140 4.49 12.95 11.14
CA LYS A 140 3.84 13.32 12.39
C LYS A 140 2.73 12.34 12.77
N LEU A 141 1.90 11.92 11.81
CA LEU A 141 0.83 10.96 12.05
C LEU A 141 1.37 9.59 12.45
N ILE A 142 2.45 9.14 11.83
CA ILE A 142 3.10 7.88 12.20
C ILE A 142 3.60 7.95 13.64
N LEU A 143 4.24 9.06 14.01
CA LEU A 143 4.75 9.25 15.38
C LEU A 143 3.60 9.24 16.39
N ILE A 144 2.50 9.95 16.09
CA ILE A 144 1.32 9.97 16.96
C ILE A 144 0.74 8.56 17.09
N ALA A 145 0.64 7.82 15.98
CA ALA A 145 0.10 6.47 15.97
C ALA A 145 0.96 5.53 16.83
N LYS A 146 2.28 5.65 16.76
CA LYS A 146 3.19 4.84 17.58
C LYS A 146 3.02 5.13 19.07
N ASN A 147 2.78 6.40 19.42
CA ASN A 147 2.64 6.81 20.81
C ASN A 147 1.27 6.49 21.42
N THR A 148 0.26 6.20 20.60
CA THR A 148 -1.09 5.89 21.08
C THR A 148 -1.39 4.39 21.16
N LYS A 149 -0.44 3.55 20.82
CA LYS A 149 -0.59 2.09 20.95
C LYS A 149 -0.68 1.73 22.44
N PRO A 150 -1.65 0.86 22.81
CA PRO A 150 -1.71 0.34 24.17
C PRO A 150 -0.53 -0.58 24.49
#